data_da169449b5855ee45d086c8099b8fa25
#
_entry.id   da169449b5855ee45d086c8099b8fa25
#
_cell.length_a   1.000
_cell.length_b   1.000
_cell.length_c   1.000
_cell.angle_alpha   90.00
_cell.angle_beta   90.00
_cell.angle_gamma   90.00
#
_symmetry.space_group_name_H-M   'P 1'
#
loop_
_entity.id
_entity.type
_entity.pdbx_description
1 polymer ?
#
loop_
_entity_poly.entity_id
_entity_poly.type
_entity_poly.pdbx_seq_one_letter_code
_entity_poly.pdbx_strand_id
1 'polypeptide(L)'
;MIALFLLGASFVADLWSFVEENFDELLEGLKRTLTISAIAIAGASVIGLTLGAARAYRIPVVSQLAAIYVEVIRNTPILVQIFMLYFALPQVGIRLEAFTVAWLAVTIWGGAFNTENFRAGFEAVPARYREAGSALGFKGFATFLNVTLPIGGRIALPSSINTYISVVKNTSLMYVIAYPEITTVVFGIQALTLETAEAFTVLALTYLIIVWSLSAVIRLLESHLALPETPR
;
A
#
# COMPACT_ATOMS: atom_id res chain seq x y z
N MET A 1 -19.39 -22.31 -31.45
CA MET A 1 -19.13 -22.92 -30.13
C MET A 1 -17.83 -23.71 -30.11
N ILE A 2 -17.63 -24.72 -30.99
CA ILE A 2 -16.40 -25.55 -31.08
C ILE A 2 -15.16 -24.71 -31.38
N ALA A 3 -15.21 -23.75 -32.33
CA ALA A 3 -14.11 -22.87 -32.66
C ALA A 3 -13.68 -21.95 -31.48
N LEU A 4 -14.63 -21.43 -30.72
CA LEU A 4 -14.36 -20.67 -29.50
C LEU A 4 -13.72 -21.52 -28.39
N PHE A 5 -14.12 -22.78 -28.29
CA PHE A 5 -13.53 -23.72 -27.34
C PHE A 5 -12.08 -24.08 -27.73
N LEU A 6 -11.82 -24.31 -29.02
CA LEU A 6 -10.48 -24.60 -29.53
C LEU A 6 -9.53 -23.39 -29.41
N LEU A 7 -10.01 -22.17 -29.71
CA LEU A 7 -9.24 -20.93 -29.51
C LEU A 7 -8.94 -20.70 -28.02
N GLY A 8 -9.88 -21.02 -27.14
CA GLY A 8 -9.63 -20.94 -25.70
C GLY A 8 -8.62 -21.98 -25.21
N ALA A 9 -8.64 -23.20 -25.75
CA ALA A 9 -7.69 -24.25 -25.39
C ALA A 9 -6.27 -23.96 -25.88
N SER A 10 -6.10 -23.41 -27.10
CA SER A 10 -4.78 -22.98 -27.58
C SER A 10 -4.22 -21.85 -26.75
N PHE A 11 -5.03 -20.81 -26.45
CA PHE A 11 -4.58 -19.69 -25.62
C PHE A 11 -4.13 -20.11 -24.22
N VAL A 12 -4.81 -21.10 -23.60
CA VAL A 12 -4.39 -21.63 -22.29
C VAL A 12 -3.04 -22.35 -22.38
N ALA A 13 -2.81 -23.10 -23.48
CA ALA A 13 -1.52 -23.73 -23.72
C ALA A 13 -0.40 -22.72 -23.95
N ASP A 14 -0.67 -21.68 -24.76
CA ASP A 14 0.28 -20.60 -25.04
C ASP A 14 0.61 -19.81 -23.76
N LEU A 15 -0.40 -19.56 -22.92
CA LEU A 15 -0.22 -18.90 -21.62
C LEU A 15 0.64 -19.75 -20.68
N TRP A 16 0.47 -21.08 -20.70
CA TRP A 16 1.29 -21.98 -19.89
C TRP A 16 2.75 -21.99 -20.37
N SER A 17 3.00 -22.09 -21.67
CA SER A 17 4.32 -21.99 -22.26
C SER A 17 5.01 -20.69 -21.91
N PHE A 18 4.29 -19.55 -22.03
CA PHE A 18 4.80 -18.24 -21.65
C PHE A 18 5.29 -18.20 -20.19
N VAL A 19 4.48 -18.75 -19.27
CA VAL A 19 4.84 -18.79 -17.84
C VAL A 19 6.03 -19.73 -17.60
N GLU A 20 6.07 -20.90 -18.25
CA GLU A 20 7.12 -21.90 -18.06
C GLU A 20 8.47 -21.38 -18.59
N GLU A 21 8.49 -20.79 -19.78
CA GLU A 21 9.69 -20.24 -20.41
C GLU A 21 10.27 -19.03 -19.66
N ASN A 22 9.42 -18.24 -19.00
CA ASN A 22 9.85 -17.00 -18.33
C ASN A 22 9.72 -17.10 -16.79
N PHE A 23 9.60 -18.30 -16.24
CA PHE A 23 9.27 -18.51 -14.82
C PHE A 23 10.25 -17.82 -13.85
N ASP A 24 11.54 -17.93 -14.09
CA ASP A 24 12.55 -17.38 -13.18
C ASP A 24 12.52 -15.85 -13.16
N GLU A 25 12.32 -15.21 -14.32
CA GLU A 25 12.22 -13.76 -14.44
C GLU A 25 10.93 -13.24 -13.77
N LEU A 26 9.80 -13.90 -14.04
CA LEU A 26 8.52 -13.58 -13.44
C LEU A 26 8.56 -13.73 -11.91
N LEU A 27 9.18 -14.80 -11.41
CA LEU A 27 9.33 -15.04 -9.98
C LEU A 27 10.20 -13.96 -9.32
N GLU A 28 11.30 -13.56 -9.97
CA GLU A 28 12.17 -12.50 -9.44
C GLU A 28 11.45 -11.14 -9.45
N GLY A 29 10.72 -10.81 -10.52
CA GLY A 29 9.88 -9.62 -10.59
C GLY A 29 8.82 -9.60 -9.48
N LEU A 30 8.15 -10.72 -9.25
CA LEU A 30 7.17 -10.89 -8.17
C LEU A 30 7.80 -10.68 -6.78
N LYS A 31 8.96 -11.28 -6.51
CA LYS A 31 9.68 -11.08 -5.24
C LYS A 31 10.00 -9.61 -5.00
N ARG A 32 10.43 -8.88 -6.03
CA ARG A 32 10.73 -7.44 -5.93
C ARG A 32 9.48 -6.62 -5.68
N THR A 33 8.36 -6.92 -6.36
CA THR A 33 7.06 -6.30 -6.09
C THR A 33 6.64 -6.49 -4.63
N LEU A 34 6.72 -7.72 -4.12
CA LEU A 34 6.35 -8.04 -2.74
C LEU A 34 7.30 -7.36 -1.73
N THR A 35 8.59 -7.30 -2.02
CA THR A 35 9.59 -6.67 -1.16
C THR A 35 9.33 -5.17 -1.00
N ILE A 36 9.20 -4.43 -2.11
CA ILE A 36 8.92 -2.99 -2.03
C ILE A 36 7.56 -2.71 -1.43
N SER A 37 6.55 -3.56 -1.69
CA SER A 37 5.23 -3.46 -1.07
C SER A 37 5.30 -3.63 0.44
N ALA A 38 6.01 -4.64 0.93
CA ALA A 38 6.15 -4.88 2.37
C ALA A 38 6.86 -3.73 3.09
N ILE A 39 7.97 -3.24 2.52
CA ILE A 39 8.70 -2.08 3.06
C ILE A 39 7.78 -0.84 3.07
N ALA A 40 7.08 -0.60 1.95
CA ALA A 40 6.22 0.57 1.82
C ALA A 40 5.01 0.51 2.77
N ILE A 41 4.38 -0.65 2.95
CA ILE A 41 3.28 -0.84 3.90
C ILE A 41 3.75 -0.60 5.32
N ALA A 42 4.90 -1.16 5.71
CA ALA A 42 5.47 -0.95 7.04
C ALA A 42 5.77 0.54 7.29
N GLY A 43 6.45 1.20 6.35
CA GLY A 43 6.76 2.64 6.44
C GLY A 43 5.50 3.51 6.46
N ALA A 44 4.52 3.23 5.58
CA ALA A 44 3.25 3.95 5.54
C ALA A 44 2.43 3.76 6.83
N SER A 45 2.52 2.58 7.46
CA SER A 45 1.87 2.33 8.76
C SER A 45 2.52 3.14 9.89
N VAL A 46 3.84 3.20 9.93
CA VAL A 46 4.58 4.00 10.94
C VAL A 46 4.28 5.48 10.78
N ILE A 47 4.37 6.02 9.55
CA ILE A 47 4.04 7.42 9.26
C ILE A 47 2.58 7.70 9.61
N GLY A 48 1.66 6.85 9.14
CA GLY A 48 0.23 7.01 9.37
C GLY A 48 -0.12 7.03 10.85
N LEU A 49 0.40 6.07 11.61
CA LEU A 49 0.16 5.95 13.04
C LEU A 49 0.69 7.17 13.82
N THR A 50 1.93 7.56 13.56
CA THR A 50 2.60 8.65 14.30
C THR A 50 2.02 10.02 13.96
N LEU A 51 1.90 10.33 12.66
CA LEU A 51 1.35 11.61 12.24
C LEU A 51 -0.18 11.69 12.43
N GLY A 52 -0.90 10.57 12.30
CA GLY A 52 -2.31 10.47 12.59
C GLY A 52 -2.62 10.74 14.05
N ALA A 53 -1.81 10.16 14.97
CA ALA A 53 -1.89 10.46 16.40
C ALA A 53 -1.57 11.93 16.68
N ALA A 54 -0.49 12.46 16.11
CA ALA A 54 -0.10 13.87 16.30
C ALA A 54 -1.21 14.82 15.85
N ARG A 55 -1.91 14.52 14.76
CA ARG A 55 -3.05 15.31 14.27
C ARG A 55 -4.30 15.16 15.14
N ALA A 56 -4.65 13.95 15.55
CA ALA A 56 -5.79 13.71 16.41
C ALA A 56 -5.67 14.39 17.79
N TYR A 57 -4.44 14.42 18.34
CA TYR A 57 -4.14 15.10 19.61
C TYR A 57 -3.73 16.58 19.43
N ARG A 58 -3.74 17.07 18.21
CA ARG A 58 -3.42 18.48 17.87
C ARG A 58 -2.09 18.93 18.43
N ILE A 59 -1.05 18.07 18.35
CA ILE A 59 0.29 18.41 18.83
C ILE A 59 0.80 19.64 18.07
N PRO A 60 1.11 20.75 18.75
CA PRO A 60 1.50 22.00 18.10
C PRO A 60 2.68 21.78 17.14
N VAL A 61 2.71 22.51 16.03
CA VAL A 61 3.70 22.43 14.95
C VAL A 61 3.65 21.10 14.19
N VAL A 62 3.77 19.95 14.88
CA VAL A 62 3.76 18.62 14.21
C VAL A 62 2.44 18.39 13.48
N SER A 63 1.31 18.71 14.11
CA SER A 63 -0.02 18.56 13.48
C SER A 63 -0.16 19.44 12.23
N GLN A 64 0.40 20.65 12.24
CA GLN A 64 0.36 21.57 11.11
C GLN A 64 1.25 21.09 9.96
N LEU A 65 2.48 20.66 10.25
CA LEU A 65 3.39 20.10 9.25
C LEU A 65 2.83 18.81 8.65
N ALA A 66 2.24 17.94 9.47
CA ALA A 66 1.57 16.75 9.02
C ALA A 66 0.35 17.07 8.13
N ALA A 67 -0.40 18.15 8.42
CA ALA A 67 -1.51 18.59 7.58
C ALA A 67 -1.02 19.05 6.20
N ILE A 68 0.06 19.83 6.14
CA ILE A 68 0.68 20.26 4.88
C ILE A 68 1.17 19.05 4.09
N TYR A 69 1.89 18.14 4.74
CA TYR A 69 2.34 16.90 4.11
C TYR A 69 1.19 16.13 3.47
N VAL A 70 0.13 15.88 4.23
CA VAL A 70 -1.05 15.14 3.76
C VAL A 70 -1.70 15.85 2.58
N GLU A 71 -1.88 17.17 2.68
CA GLU A 71 -2.51 17.97 1.62
C GLU A 71 -1.70 17.93 0.33
N VAL A 72 -0.39 18.14 0.40
CA VAL A 72 0.50 18.10 -0.77
C VAL A 72 0.51 16.72 -1.41
N ILE A 73 0.73 15.67 -0.61
CA ILE A 73 0.89 14.32 -1.16
C ILE A 73 -0.42 13.77 -1.74
N ARG A 74 -1.55 14.00 -1.09
CA ARG A 74 -2.84 13.49 -1.56
C ARG A 74 -3.38 14.21 -2.79
N ASN A 75 -2.99 15.46 -2.99
CA ASN A 75 -3.41 16.27 -4.14
C ASN A 75 -2.40 16.27 -5.29
N THR A 76 -1.29 15.53 -5.17
CA THR A 76 -0.30 15.36 -6.23
C THR A 76 -0.36 13.91 -6.75
N PRO A 77 -0.42 13.67 -8.07
CA PRO A 77 -0.35 12.31 -8.61
C PRO A 77 0.93 11.59 -8.18
N ILE A 78 0.80 10.33 -7.74
CA ILE A 78 1.97 9.54 -7.31
C ILE A 78 3.04 9.42 -8.41
N LEU A 79 2.64 9.34 -9.68
CA LEU A 79 3.56 9.32 -10.82
C LEU A 79 4.47 10.56 -10.84
N VAL A 80 3.91 11.74 -10.55
CA VAL A 80 4.69 13.00 -10.44
C VAL A 80 5.66 12.92 -9.27
N GLN A 81 5.23 12.36 -8.14
CA GLN A 81 6.12 12.17 -6.97
C GLN A 81 7.30 11.24 -7.30
N ILE A 82 7.06 10.15 -8.05
CA ILE A 82 8.12 9.26 -8.54
C ILE A 82 9.10 10.02 -9.44
N PHE A 83 8.60 10.82 -10.38
CA PHE A 83 9.47 11.61 -11.26
C PHE A 83 10.27 12.67 -10.51
N MET A 84 9.69 13.30 -9.50
CA MET A 84 10.42 14.25 -8.64
C MET A 84 11.56 13.56 -7.90
N LEU A 85 11.34 12.39 -7.32
CA LEU A 85 12.36 11.65 -6.59
C LEU A 85 13.46 11.10 -7.51
N TYR A 86 13.11 10.61 -8.70
CA TYR A 86 14.06 9.93 -9.56
C TYR A 86 14.78 10.84 -10.54
N PHE A 87 14.10 11.84 -11.12
CA PHE A 87 14.66 12.71 -12.15
C PHE A 87 14.96 14.13 -11.67
N ALA A 88 14.14 14.72 -10.79
CA ALA A 88 14.35 16.10 -10.36
C ALA A 88 15.33 16.20 -9.17
N LEU A 89 15.28 15.27 -8.21
CA LEU A 89 16.14 15.32 -7.03
C LEU A 89 17.66 15.26 -7.36
N PRO A 90 18.11 14.49 -8.37
CA PRO A 90 19.50 14.50 -8.82
C PRO A 90 20.01 15.87 -9.29
N GLN A 91 19.12 16.74 -9.78
CA GLN A 91 19.51 18.10 -10.23
C GLN A 91 19.98 18.99 -9.08
N VAL A 92 19.58 18.68 -7.84
CA VAL A 92 20.02 19.35 -6.63
C VAL A 92 21.09 18.55 -5.86
N GLY A 93 21.70 17.57 -6.51
CA GLY A 93 22.82 16.77 -5.99
C GLY A 93 22.43 15.53 -5.17
N ILE A 94 21.13 15.21 -5.02
CA ILE A 94 20.67 14.05 -4.26
C ILE A 94 20.26 12.95 -5.24
N ARG A 95 21.05 11.88 -5.34
CA ARG A 95 20.76 10.74 -6.21
C ARG A 95 20.31 9.55 -5.39
N LEU A 96 19.12 9.04 -5.68
CA LEU A 96 18.56 7.84 -5.09
C LEU A 96 18.59 6.70 -6.12
N GLU A 97 18.93 5.51 -5.67
CA GLU A 97 18.81 4.31 -6.49
C GLU A 97 17.34 3.98 -6.79
N ALA A 98 17.06 3.33 -7.91
CA ALA A 98 15.71 2.97 -8.32
C ALA A 98 14.96 2.17 -7.25
N PHE A 99 15.63 1.24 -6.55
CA PHE A 99 15.06 0.52 -5.42
C PHE A 99 14.58 1.46 -4.31
N THR A 100 15.42 2.44 -3.94
CA THR A 100 15.08 3.41 -2.88
C THR A 100 13.90 4.27 -3.30
N VAL A 101 13.88 4.75 -4.53
CA VAL A 101 12.74 5.53 -5.06
C VAL A 101 11.47 4.67 -5.07
N ALA A 102 11.58 3.39 -5.45
CA ALA A 102 10.44 2.49 -5.57
C ALA A 102 9.69 2.33 -4.24
N TRP A 103 10.38 1.98 -3.15
CA TRP A 103 9.70 1.83 -1.87
C TRP A 103 9.37 3.18 -1.21
N LEU A 104 10.24 4.19 -1.36
CA LEU A 104 10.08 5.50 -0.69
C LEU A 104 8.88 6.28 -1.23
N ALA A 105 8.71 6.34 -2.57
CA ALA A 105 7.59 7.04 -3.18
C ALA A 105 6.24 6.48 -2.69
N VAL A 106 6.11 5.15 -2.68
CA VAL A 106 4.87 4.49 -2.26
C VAL A 106 4.68 4.59 -0.75
N THR A 107 5.77 4.60 0.04
CA THR A 107 5.75 4.85 1.49
C THR A 107 5.23 6.26 1.80
N ILE A 108 5.76 7.27 1.15
CA ILE A 108 5.34 8.67 1.35
C ILE A 108 3.87 8.82 0.95
N TRP A 109 3.48 8.27 -0.19
CA TRP A 109 2.10 8.31 -0.66
C TRP A 109 1.15 7.59 0.31
N GLY A 110 1.42 6.34 0.64
CA GLY A 110 0.60 5.53 1.55
C GLY A 110 0.56 6.11 2.98
N GLY A 111 1.67 6.68 3.44
CA GLY A 111 1.78 7.35 4.73
C GLY A 111 0.83 8.53 4.87
N ALA A 112 0.67 9.35 3.81
CA ALA A 112 -0.25 10.48 3.82
C ALA A 112 -1.72 10.02 3.93
N PHE A 113 -2.11 8.98 3.19
CA PHE A 113 -3.46 8.40 3.29
C PHE A 113 -3.70 7.76 4.66
N ASN A 114 -2.74 6.99 5.17
CA ASN A 114 -2.85 6.38 6.48
C ASN A 114 -2.83 7.40 7.63
N THR A 115 -2.17 8.54 7.48
CA THR A 115 -2.24 9.65 8.45
C THR A 115 -3.70 10.08 8.67
N GLU A 116 -4.47 10.23 7.60
CA GLU A 116 -5.91 10.57 7.72
C GLU A 116 -6.74 9.40 8.26
N ASN A 117 -6.46 8.17 7.82
CA ASN A 117 -7.17 7.00 8.30
C ASN A 117 -7.01 6.83 9.81
N PHE A 118 -5.78 6.92 10.33
CA PHE A 118 -5.52 6.83 11.77
C PHE A 118 -6.03 8.04 12.53
N ARG A 119 -5.89 9.26 11.98
CA ARG A 119 -6.48 10.45 12.61
C ARG A 119 -7.99 10.28 12.80
N ALA A 120 -8.70 9.91 11.74
CA ALA A 120 -10.15 9.70 11.80
C ALA A 120 -10.52 8.58 12.79
N GLY A 121 -9.77 7.47 12.80
CA GLY A 121 -9.98 6.38 13.74
C GLY A 121 -9.77 6.79 15.20
N PHE A 122 -8.75 7.59 15.49
CA PHE A 122 -8.49 8.08 16.85
C PHE A 122 -9.50 9.11 17.32
N GLU A 123 -9.95 10.00 16.42
CA GLU A 123 -11.00 10.98 16.72
C GLU A 123 -12.38 10.31 16.94
N ALA A 124 -12.63 9.18 16.28
CA ALA A 124 -13.87 8.42 16.42
C ALA A 124 -14.02 7.67 17.76
N VAL A 125 -12.94 7.59 18.58
CA VAL A 125 -13.02 6.99 19.91
C VAL A 125 -13.93 7.80 20.82
N PRO A 126 -15.06 7.24 21.31
CA PRO A 126 -15.99 7.98 22.15
C PRO A 126 -15.32 8.54 23.41
N ALA A 127 -15.70 9.78 23.79
CA ALA A 127 -15.12 10.49 24.94
C ALA A 127 -15.21 9.68 26.24
N ARG A 128 -16.31 8.95 26.45
CA ARG A 128 -16.52 8.09 27.63
C ARG A 128 -15.38 7.12 27.90
N TYR A 129 -14.70 6.58 26.88
CA TYR A 129 -13.58 5.67 27.07
C TYR A 129 -12.33 6.41 27.56
N ARG A 130 -12.11 7.64 27.07
CA ARG A 130 -11.00 8.48 27.55
C ARG A 130 -11.24 8.99 28.96
N GLU A 131 -12.49 9.33 29.29
CA GLU A 131 -12.94 9.72 30.64
C GLU A 131 -12.76 8.56 31.63
N ALA A 132 -13.20 7.36 31.27
CA ALA A 132 -12.98 6.15 32.08
C ALA A 132 -11.48 5.88 32.31
N GLY A 133 -10.66 6.01 31.26
CA GLY A 133 -9.21 5.92 31.41
C GLY A 133 -8.63 6.96 32.36
N SER A 134 -9.13 8.19 32.31
CA SER A 134 -8.74 9.26 33.23
C SER A 134 -9.16 8.97 34.69
N ALA A 135 -10.33 8.39 34.89
CA ALA A 135 -10.81 7.97 36.21
C ALA A 135 -9.94 6.83 36.82
N LEU A 136 -9.33 6.00 35.96
CA LEU A 136 -8.33 4.99 36.34
C LEU A 136 -6.92 5.57 36.52
N GLY A 137 -6.73 6.89 36.39
CA GLY A 137 -5.44 7.56 36.58
C GLY A 137 -4.57 7.64 35.33
N PHE A 138 -5.03 7.20 34.14
CA PHE A 138 -4.29 7.35 32.90
C PHE A 138 -4.24 8.82 32.48
N LYS A 139 -3.05 9.32 32.11
CA LYS A 139 -2.84 10.68 31.63
C LYS A 139 -2.07 10.69 30.30
N GLY A 140 -2.43 11.60 29.40
CA GLY A 140 -1.69 11.88 28.17
C GLY A 140 -1.36 10.61 27.37
N PHE A 141 -0.07 10.28 27.29
CA PHE A 141 0.43 9.15 26.51
C PHE A 141 -0.08 7.79 26.99
N ALA A 142 -0.30 7.62 28.31
CA ALA A 142 -0.86 6.38 28.85
C ALA A 142 -2.31 6.17 28.36
N THR A 143 -3.12 7.24 28.31
CA THR A 143 -4.47 7.20 27.71
C THR A 143 -4.42 6.86 26.22
N PHE A 144 -3.44 7.41 25.50
CA PHE A 144 -3.25 7.06 24.09
C PHE A 144 -2.97 5.57 23.94
N LEU A 145 -1.96 5.04 24.62
CA LEU A 145 -1.52 3.64 24.46
C LEU A 145 -2.56 2.62 24.91
N ASN A 146 -3.26 2.89 26.03
CA ASN A 146 -4.13 1.89 26.65
C ASN A 146 -5.60 2.03 26.25
N VAL A 147 -6.02 3.17 25.67
CA VAL A 147 -7.41 3.44 25.31
C VAL A 147 -7.54 3.80 23.82
N THR A 148 -6.90 4.90 23.38
CA THR A 148 -7.15 5.44 22.05
C THR A 148 -6.54 4.56 20.96
N LEU A 149 -5.32 4.10 21.13
CA LEU A 149 -4.62 3.26 20.14
C LEU A 149 -5.34 1.92 19.89
N PRO A 150 -5.70 1.12 20.91
CA PRO A 150 -6.36 -0.16 20.66
C PRO A 150 -7.78 -0.02 20.09
N ILE A 151 -8.53 1.00 20.47
CA ILE A 151 -9.89 1.21 19.96
C ILE A 151 -9.84 1.91 18.60
N GLY A 152 -9.19 3.06 18.53
CA GLY A 152 -9.13 3.88 17.32
C GLY A 152 -8.31 3.23 16.20
N GLY A 153 -7.28 2.46 16.55
CA GLY A 153 -6.53 1.65 15.59
C GLY A 153 -7.42 0.63 14.89
N ARG A 154 -8.29 -0.07 15.64
CA ARG A 154 -9.26 -1.00 15.04
C ARG A 154 -10.27 -0.29 14.14
N ILE A 155 -10.73 0.91 14.53
CA ILE A 155 -11.63 1.73 13.69
C ILE A 155 -10.94 2.17 12.40
N ALA A 156 -9.64 2.47 12.43
CA ALA A 156 -8.86 2.88 11.27
C ALA A 156 -8.52 1.72 10.30
N LEU A 157 -8.54 0.45 10.80
CA LEU A 157 -8.09 -0.71 10.03
C LEU A 157 -8.75 -0.84 8.65
N PRO A 158 -10.09 -0.80 8.48
CA PRO A 158 -10.71 -1.02 7.16
C PRO A 158 -10.21 -0.02 6.10
N SER A 159 -10.09 1.26 6.48
CA SER A 159 -9.57 2.31 5.58
C SER A 159 -8.08 2.12 5.29
N SER A 160 -7.30 1.74 6.29
CA SER A 160 -5.86 1.48 6.13
C SER A 160 -5.60 0.28 5.22
N ILE A 161 -6.43 -0.75 5.27
CA ILE A 161 -6.39 -1.92 4.38
C ILE A 161 -6.53 -1.49 2.91
N ASN A 162 -7.51 -0.65 2.61
CA ASN A 162 -7.70 -0.13 1.26
C ASN A 162 -6.47 0.66 0.78
N THR A 163 -5.83 1.38 1.69
CA THR A 163 -4.55 2.06 1.40
C THR A 163 -3.45 1.06 1.10
N TYR A 164 -3.31 -0.04 1.87
CA TYR A 164 -2.29 -1.08 1.63
C TYR A 164 -2.49 -1.80 0.29
N ILE A 165 -3.73 -2.11 -0.07
CA ILE A 165 -4.05 -2.65 -1.40
C ILE A 165 -3.62 -1.66 -2.50
N SER A 166 -3.85 -0.37 -2.29
CA SER A 166 -3.43 0.67 -3.24
C SER A 166 -1.91 0.83 -3.30
N VAL A 167 -1.21 0.69 -2.16
CA VAL A 167 0.26 0.63 -2.11
C VAL A 167 0.78 -0.47 -3.02
N VAL A 168 0.26 -1.70 -2.88
CA VAL A 168 0.66 -2.83 -3.75
C VAL A 168 0.41 -2.53 -5.22
N LYS A 169 -0.77 -2.03 -5.57
CA LYS A 169 -1.08 -1.69 -6.98
C LYS A 169 -0.19 -0.59 -7.54
N ASN A 170 0.15 0.41 -6.74
CA ASN A 170 0.99 1.53 -7.15
C ASN A 170 2.45 1.13 -7.39
N THR A 171 2.91 -0.05 -6.94
CA THR A 171 4.25 -0.54 -7.28
C THR A 171 4.43 -0.75 -8.78
N SER A 172 3.34 -1.03 -9.53
CA SER A 172 3.38 -1.14 -10.99
C SER A 172 3.88 0.12 -11.69
N LEU A 173 3.73 1.29 -11.06
CA LEU A 173 4.23 2.56 -11.61
C LEU A 173 5.76 2.66 -11.63
N MET A 174 6.46 1.75 -10.96
CA MET A 174 7.94 1.71 -10.96
C MET A 174 8.52 1.30 -12.32
N TYR A 175 7.68 0.81 -13.22
CA TYR A 175 8.00 0.63 -14.63
C TYR A 175 8.58 1.91 -15.27
N VAL A 176 8.09 3.10 -14.92
CA VAL A 176 8.54 4.38 -15.50
C VAL A 176 9.99 4.76 -15.16
N ILE A 177 10.55 4.16 -14.10
CA ILE A 177 11.96 4.31 -13.69
C ILE A 177 12.77 3.03 -13.95
N ALA A 178 12.23 2.11 -14.74
CA ALA A 178 12.82 0.83 -15.08
C ALA A 178 13.25 -0.01 -13.84
N TYR A 179 12.58 0.15 -12.70
CA TYR A 179 12.81 -0.75 -11.57
C TYR A 179 12.21 -2.12 -11.88
N PRO A 180 12.98 -3.22 -11.82
CA PRO A 180 12.59 -4.52 -12.35
C PRO A 180 11.62 -5.28 -11.41
N GLU A 181 10.47 -4.68 -11.09
CA GLU A 181 9.33 -5.35 -10.47
C GLU A 181 8.49 -6.06 -11.54
N ILE A 182 7.44 -6.77 -11.15
CA ILE A 182 6.70 -7.67 -12.05
C ILE A 182 6.18 -6.98 -13.31
N THR A 183 5.73 -5.73 -13.24
CA THR A 183 5.25 -4.99 -14.42
C THR A 183 6.38 -4.72 -15.40
N THR A 184 7.52 -4.23 -14.90
CA THR A 184 8.71 -3.95 -15.70
C THR A 184 9.23 -5.22 -16.38
N VAL A 185 9.26 -6.34 -15.65
CA VAL A 185 9.71 -7.65 -16.17
C VAL A 185 8.76 -8.10 -17.29
N VAL A 186 7.45 -8.10 -17.05
CA VAL A 186 6.46 -8.54 -18.04
C VAL A 186 6.50 -7.68 -19.31
N PHE A 187 6.66 -6.36 -19.19
CA PHE A 187 6.83 -5.48 -20.36
C PHE A 187 8.14 -5.76 -21.10
N GLY A 188 9.22 -6.13 -20.38
CA GLY A 188 10.48 -6.53 -20.98
C GLY A 188 10.34 -7.81 -21.82
N ILE A 189 9.71 -8.84 -21.27
CA ILE A 189 9.42 -10.09 -21.97
C ILE A 189 8.53 -9.83 -23.18
N GLN A 190 7.44 -9.10 -23.01
CA GLN A 190 6.51 -8.76 -24.10
C GLN A 190 7.19 -8.02 -25.26
N ALA A 191 8.12 -7.13 -24.96
CA ALA A 191 8.87 -6.39 -25.99
C ALA A 191 9.80 -7.29 -26.81
N LEU A 192 10.26 -8.41 -26.25
CA LEU A 192 11.14 -9.37 -26.93
C LEU A 192 10.38 -10.46 -27.68
N THR A 193 9.30 -10.97 -27.08
CA THR A 193 8.51 -12.10 -27.63
C THR A 193 7.36 -11.66 -28.51
N LEU A 194 6.85 -10.43 -28.32
CA LEU A 194 5.62 -9.88 -28.91
C LEU A 194 4.33 -10.63 -28.49
N GLU A 195 4.40 -11.50 -27.48
CA GLU A 195 3.28 -12.26 -26.92
C GLU A 195 2.46 -11.37 -26.00
N THR A 196 1.71 -10.46 -26.59
CA THR A 196 1.03 -9.36 -25.88
C THR A 196 -0.14 -9.85 -25.02
N ALA A 197 -0.94 -10.79 -25.53
CA ALA A 197 -2.11 -11.28 -24.81
C ALA A 197 -1.73 -12.12 -23.58
N GLU A 198 -0.73 -12.98 -23.71
CA GLU A 198 -0.17 -13.83 -22.67
C GLU A 198 0.46 -12.97 -21.58
N ALA A 199 1.34 -12.04 -21.95
CA ALA A 199 2.04 -11.14 -21.05
C ALA A 199 1.07 -10.33 -20.18
N PHE A 200 0.11 -9.65 -20.78
CA PHE A 200 -0.86 -8.86 -20.02
C PHE A 200 -1.85 -9.71 -19.21
N THR A 201 -2.16 -10.91 -19.67
CA THR A 201 -2.99 -11.85 -18.89
C THR A 201 -2.22 -12.31 -17.64
N VAL A 202 -0.94 -12.70 -17.76
CA VAL A 202 -0.10 -13.07 -16.62
C VAL A 202 0.03 -11.90 -15.66
N LEU A 203 0.27 -10.69 -16.14
CA LEU A 203 0.37 -9.51 -15.29
C LEU A 203 -0.93 -9.25 -14.51
N ALA A 204 -2.07 -9.28 -15.19
CA ALA A 204 -3.37 -9.07 -14.57
C ALA A 204 -3.68 -10.14 -13.51
N LEU A 205 -3.44 -11.41 -13.83
CA LEU A 205 -3.64 -12.52 -12.89
C LEU A 205 -2.70 -12.41 -11.68
N THR A 206 -1.45 -12.05 -11.89
CA THR A 206 -0.48 -11.86 -10.82
C THR A 206 -0.95 -10.79 -9.83
N TYR A 207 -1.32 -9.60 -10.30
CA TYR A 207 -1.84 -8.55 -9.40
C TYR A 207 -3.17 -8.96 -8.74
N LEU A 208 -4.05 -9.64 -9.46
CA LEU A 208 -5.30 -10.13 -8.90
C LEU A 208 -5.06 -11.10 -7.74
N ILE A 209 -4.14 -12.06 -7.92
CA ILE A 209 -3.77 -13.04 -6.89
C ILE A 209 -3.14 -12.33 -5.69
N ILE A 210 -2.21 -11.40 -5.89
CA ILE A 210 -1.57 -10.64 -4.80
C ILE A 210 -2.63 -9.88 -4.00
N VAL A 211 -3.51 -9.13 -4.70
CA VAL A 211 -4.53 -8.31 -4.05
C VAL A 211 -5.58 -9.15 -3.33
N TRP A 212 -6.02 -10.25 -3.93
CA TRP A 212 -6.98 -11.16 -3.27
C TRP A 212 -6.35 -11.85 -2.06
N SER A 213 -5.12 -12.32 -2.18
CA SER A 213 -4.39 -12.95 -1.07
C SER A 213 -4.20 -11.96 0.08
N LEU A 214 -3.76 -10.75 -0.20
CA LEU A 214 -3.63 -9.69 0.79
C LEU A 214 -4.98 -9.38 1.44
N SER A 215 -6.03 -9.20 0.64
CA SER A 215 -7.39 -8.93 1.14
C SER A 215 -7.95 -10.07 1.99
N ALA A 216 -7.62 -11.32 1.67
CA ALA A 216 -8.04 -12.48 2.46
C ALA A 216 -7.33 -12.51 3.82
N VAL A 217 -6.01 -12.36 3.84
CA VAL A 217 -5.21 -12.30 5.08
C VAL A 217 -5.72 -11.18 6.00
N ILE A 218 -5.98 -10.01 5.44
CA ILE A 218 -6.42 -8.87 6.20
C ILE A 218 -7.82 -9.06 6.77
N ARG A 219 -8.78 -9.61 6.00
CA ARG A 219 -10.12 -9.96 6.50
C ARG A 219 -10.08 -10.96 7.65
N LEU A 220 -9.16 -11.93 7.59
CA LEU A 220 -8.94 -12.86 8.69
C LEU A 220 -8.43 -12.14 9.94
N LEU A 221 -7.49 -11.20 9.80
CA LEU A 221 -7.02 -10.38 10.92
C LEU A 221 -8.13 -9.47 11.46
N GLU A 222 -8.92 -8.86 10.60
CA GLU A 222 -10.02 -7.98 10.97
C GLU A 222 -11.10 -8.72 11.78
N SER A 223 -11.46 -9.95 11.37
CA SER A 223 -12.43 -10.78 12.10
C SER A 223 -11.97 -11.13 13.53
N HIS A 224 -10.66 -11.27 13.76
CA HIS A 224 -10.10 -11.49 15.10
C HIS A 224 -9.97 -10.19 15.93
N LEU A 225 -9.91 -9.03 15.26
CA LEU A 225 -9.75 -7.73 15.90
C LEU A 225 -11.07 -6.96 16.03
N ALA A 226 -12.18 -7.48 15.49
CA ALA A 226 -13.48 -6.85 15.57
C ALA A 226 -13.86 -6.55 17.02
N LEU A 227 -14.32 -5.31 17.26
CA LEU A 227 -14.89 -4.96 18.55
C LEU A 227 -16.24 -5.69 18.70
N PRO A 228 -16.57 -6.24 19.89
CA PRO A 228 -17.91 -6.76 20.14
C PRO A 228 -18.92 -5.66 19.79
N GLU A 229 -19.87 -5.99 18.92
CA GLU A 229 -20.96 -5.07 18.61
C GLU A 229 -21.68 -4.73 19.93
N THR A 230 -21.71 -3.45 20.30
CA THR A 230 -22.58 -3.03 21.39
C THR A 230 -24.02 -3.27 20.90
N PRO A 231 -24.85 -4.05 21.63
CA PRO A 231 -26.27 -4.18 21.29
C PRO A 231 -26.88 -2.77 21.20
N ARG A 232 -27.60 -2.53 20.12
CA ARG A 232 -28.36 -1.29 19.90
C ARG A 232 -29.50 -1.18 20.90
#